data_2794a5c90868eed003cab65f21568b3b
#
_entry.id   2794a5c90868eed003cab65f21568b3b
#
_cell.length_a   1.000
_cell.length_b   1.000
_cell.length_c   1.000
_cell.angle_alpha   90.00
_cell.angle_beta   90.00
_cell.angle_gamma   90.00
#
_symmetry.space_group_name_H-M   'P 1'
#
loop_
_entity.id
_entity.type
_entity.pdbx_description
1 polymer ?
#
loop_
_entity_poly.entity_id
_entity_poly.type
_entity_poly.pdbx_seq_one_letter_code
_entity_poly.pdbx_strand_id
1 'polypeptide(L)'
;MSILVSLKNSPVWKVYILKCGDGTLYTGITNNLPKRLQAHSSGTGAKYTRSRLPVSLVYQVDVYTRAEASRREAEIKCLSRKEKLKL
;
A
#
# COMPACT_ATOMS: atom_id res chain seq x y z
N MET A 1 -21.15 -21.82 8.13
CA MET A 1 -20.93 -22.12 7.08
C MET A 1 -20.38 -21.11 6.22
N SER A 2 -21.07 -20.28 5.66
CA SER A 2 -20.52 -19.32 4.76
C SER A 2 -19.63 -18.31 5.44
N ILE A 3 -19.85 -18.01 6.70
CA ILE A 3 -18.99 -17.09 7.44
C ILE A 3 -17.56 -17.62 7.51
N LEU A 4 -17.39 -18.91 7.81
CA LEU A 4 -16.07 -19.50 7.86
C LEU A 4 -15.38 -19.50 6.51
N VAL A 5 -16.14 -19.76 5.46
CA VAL A 5 -15.61 -19.73 4.10
C VAL A 5 -15.17 -18.32 3.75
N SER A 6 -15.99 -17.32 4.12
CA SER A 6 -15.65 -15.92 3.86
C SER A 6 -14.37 -15.52 4.58
N LEU A 7 -14.18 -15.97 5.82
CA LEU A 7 -12.97 -15.65 6.57
C LEU A 7 -11.73 -16.25 5.92
N LYS A 8 -11.84 -17.48 5.41
CA LYS A 8 -10.72 -18.11 4.71
C LYS A 8 -10.36 -17.40 3.43
N ASN A 9 -11.34 -16.79 2.79
CA ASN A 9 -11.15 -16.13 1.51
C ASN A 9 -11.03 -14.60 1.65
N SER A 10 -10.95 -14.10 2.87
CA SER A 10 -10.79 -12.67 3.08
C SER A 10 -9.41 -12.21 2.63
N PRO A 11 -9.30 -11.10 1.94
CA PRO A 11 -8.01 -10.58 1.57
C PRO A 11 -7.26 -10.13 2.82
N VAL A 12 -5.98 -10.52 2.92
CA VAL A 12 -5.14 -10.16 4.05
C VAL A 12 -3.99 -9.26 3.66
N TRP A 13 -3.76 -9.06 2.37
CA TRP A 13 -2.71 -8.20 1.88
C TRP A 13 -3.30 -6.97 1.20
N LYS A 14 -2.57 -5.86 1.31
CA LYS A 14 -2.96 -4.62 0.64
C LYS A 14 -1.79 -4.05 -0.13
N VAL A 15 -2.10 -3.52 -1.31
CA VAL A 15 -1.16 -2.70 -2.06
C VAL A 15 -1.66 -1.27 -1.88
N TYR A 16 -0.77 -0.36 -1.52
CA TYR A 16 -1.16 1.00 -1.19
C TYR A 16 -0.21 2.01 -1.82
N ILE A 17 -0.71 3.23 -2.00
CA ILE A 17 0.10 4.34 -2.48
C ILE A 17 -0.02 5.47 -1.45
N LEU A 18 1.13 6.02 -1.05
CA LEU A 18 1.22 7.18 -0.18
C LEU A 18 1.67 8.38 -1.00
N LYS A 19 1.07 9.53 -0.72
CA LYS A 19 1.57 10.80 -1.23
C LYS A 19 2.44 11.39 -0.14
N CYS A 20 3.68 11.70 -0.48
CA CYS A 20 4.67 12.23 0.46
C CYS A 20 4.62 13.75 0.54
N GLY A 21 5.29 14.32 1.53
CA GLY A 21 5.29 15.77 1.74
C GLY A 21 5.87 16.56 0.58
N ASP A 22 6.78 15.95 -0.18
CA ASP A 22 7.35 16.58 -1.38
C ASP A 22 6.51 16.34 -2.63
N GLY A 23 5.32 15.74 -2.49
CA GLY A 23 4.42 15.45 -3.60
C GLY A 23 4.71 14.17 -4.36
N THR A 24 5.77 13.45 -4.02
CA THR A 24 6.07 12.17 -4.68
C THR A 24 5.14 11.07 -4.18
N LEU A 25 5.08 9.97 -4.93
CA LEU A 25 4.23 8.83 -4.60
C LEU A 25 5.09 7.62 -4.24
N TYR A 26 4.70 6.92 -3.19
CA TYR A 26 5.37 5.70 -2.73
C TYR A 26 4.38 4.54 -2.76
N THR A 27 4.76 3.44 -3.40
CA THR A 27 3.93 2.23 -3.49
C THR A 27 4.51 1.15 -2.60
N GLY A 28 3.66 0.52 -1.79
CA GLY A 28 4.10 -0.55 -0.90
C GLY A 28 3.06 -1.63 -0.74
N ILE A 29 3.44 -2.71 -0.05
CA ILE A 29 2.54 -3.80 0.29
C ILE A 29 2.62 -4.06 1.78
N THR A 30 1.52 -4.52 2.35
CA THR A 30 1.48 -4.87 3.77
C THR A 30 0.31 -5.80 4.06
N ASN A 31 0.42 -6.58 5.11
CA ASN A 31 -0.70 -7.36 5.63
C ASN A 31 -1.30 -6.70 6.89
N ASN A 32 -0.84 -5.51 7.22
CA ASN A 32 -1.38 -4.75 8.34
C ASN A 32 -1.25 -3.26 8.02
N LEU A 33 -2.21 -2.73 7.29
CA LEU A 33 -2.13 -1.35 6.81
C LEU A 33 -2.12 -0.31 7.93
N PRO A 34 -2.97 -0.39 8.97
CA PRO A 34 -2.92 0.61 10.03
C PRO A 34 -1.56 0.69 10.71
N LYS A 35 -0.95 -0.45 11.01
CA LYS A 35 0.37 -0.50 11.62
C LYS A 35 1.44 0.08 10.69
N ARG A 36 1.35 -0.25 9.41
CA ARG A 36 2.32 0.23 8.42
C ARG A 36 2.20 1.75 8.21
N LEU A 37 0.98 2.27 8.17
CA LEU A 37 0.77 3.72 8.07
C LEU A 37 1.32 4.44 9.28
N GLN A 38 1.13 3.87 10.47
CA GLN A 38 1.69 4.45 11.68
C GLN A 38 3.22 4.49 11.62
N ALA A 39 3.84 3.42 11.14
CA ALA A 39 5.29 3.38 10.99
C ALA A 39 5.78 4.44 10.01
N HIS A 40 5.10 4.59 8.87
CA HIS A 40 5.47 5.63 7.91
C HIS A 40 5.33 7.02 8.52
N SER A 41 4.23 7.29 9.21
CA SER A 41 3.97 8.61 9.80
C SER A 41 4.95 8.95 10.91
N SER A 42 5.42 7.95 11.66
CA SER A 42 6.37 8.17 12.74
C SER A 42 7.82 8.23 12.27
N GLY A 43 8.06 8.04 10.98
CA GLY A 43 9.41 8.10 10.43
C GLY A 43 10.19 6.80 10.55
N THR A 44 9.52 5.69 10.90
CA THR A 44 10.17 4.37 11.04
C THR A 44 9.78 3.41 9.91
N GLY A 45 9.08 3.90 8.90
CA GLY A 45 8.67 3.10 7.76
C GLY A 45 9.79 2.93 6.74
N ALA A 46 9.45 3.02 5.47
CA ALA A 46 10.45 2.84 4.42
C ALA A 46 11.45 3.99 4.42
N LYS A 47 12.68 3.69 3.99
CA LYS A 47 13.72 4.69 3.87
C LYS A 47 13.27 5.86 3.00
N TYR A 48 12.57 5.56 1.92
CA TYR A 48 12.06 6.57 1.00
C TYR A 48 11.15 7.59 1.70
N THR A 49 10.23 7.11 2.55
CA THR A 49 9.24 7.98 3.17
C THR A 49 9.76 8.73 4.39
N ARG A 50 10.82 8.22 5.04
CA ARG A 50 11.35 8.85 6.26
C ARG A 50 11.77 10.30 6.07
N SER A 51 12.31 10.63 4.93
CA SER A 51 12.77 11.99 4.64
C SER A 51 11.73 12.82 3.88
N ARG A 52 10.52 12.28 3.68
CA ARG A 52 9.48 12.93 2.87
C ARG A 52 8.15 13.03 3.61
N LEU A 53 8.20 13.13 4.92
CA LEU A 53 6.99 13.33 5.72
C LEU A 53 6.43 14.73 5.53
N PRO A 54 5.15 14.94 5.74
CA PRO A 54 4.15 13.95 6.12
C PRO A 54 3.68 13.11 4.93
N VAL A 55 3.12 11.93 5.24
CA VAL A 55 2.58 11.06 4.21
C VAL A 55 1.08 10.89 4.39
N SER A 56 0.36 10.67 3.28
CA SER A 56 -1.07 10.42 3.33
C SER A 56 -1.42 9.29 2.37
N LEU A 57 -2.38 8.46 2.75
CA LEU A 57 -2.85 7.35 1.93
C LEU A 57 -3.74 7.89 0.82
N VAL A 58 -3.40 7.60 -0.44
CA VAL A 58 -4.20 8.05 -1.58
C VAL A 58 -4.79 6.91 -2.39
N TYR A 59 -4.36 5.66 -2.14
CA TYR A 59 -4.90 4.51 -2.86
C TYR A 59 -4.61 3.24 -2.06
N GLN A 60 -5.56 2.30 -2.09
CA GLN A 60 -5.34 0.96 -1.56
C GLN A 60 -6.20 -0.04 -2.31
N VAL A 61 -5.70 -1.26 -2.42
CA VAL A 61 -6.45 -2.36 -3.01
C VAL A 61 -6.12 -3.63 -2.22
N ASP A 62 -7.14 -4.46 -2.02
CA ASP A 62 -7.00 -5.71 -1.28
C ASP A 62 -6.68 -6.85 -2.23
N VAL A 63 -5.76 -7.72 -1.81
CA VAL A 63 -5.44 -8.94 -2.54
C VAL A 63 -5.33 -10.07 -1.54
N TYR A 64 -5.35 -11.32 -2.04
CA TYR A 64 -5.44 -12.48 -1.17
C TYR A 64 -4.10 -13.06 -0.74
N THR A 65 -3.05 -12.88 -1.54
CA THR A 65 -1.74 -13.46 -1.24
C THR A 65 -0.65 -12.42 -1.36
N ARG A 66 0.48 -12.69 -0.74
CA ARG A 66 1.64 -11.82 -0.86
C ARG A 66 2.15 -11.81 -2.30
N ALA A 67 2.07 -12.94 -2.99
CA ALA A 67 2.51 -13.01 -4.39
C ALA A 67 1.68 -12.07 -5.27
N GLU A 68 0.36 -12.03 -5.06
CA GLU A 68 -0.50 -11.10 -5.77
C GLU A 68 -0.15 -9.66 -5.43
N ALA A 69 0.12 -9.39 -4.16
CA ALA A 69 0.49 -8.04 -3.72
C ALA A 69 1.79 -7.60 -4.39
N SER A 70 2.79 -8.46 -4.42
CA SER A 70 4.08 -8.14 -5.05
C SER A 70 3.93 -7.89 -6.54
N ARG A 71 3.11 -8.70 -7.21
CA ARG A 71 2.87 -8.53 -8.65
C ARG A 71 2.16 -7.20 -8.92
N ARG A 72 1.14 -6.89 -8.12
CA ARG A 72 0.40 -5.65 -8.28
C ARG A 72 1.28 -4.43 -7.96
N GLU A 73 2.12 -4.55 -6.94
CA GLU A 73 3.08 -3.49 -6.61
C GLU A 73 4.00 -3.20 -7.80
N ALA A 74 4.54 -4.24 -8.42
CA ALA A 74 5.40 -4.07 -9.58
C ALA A 74 4.67 -3.41 -10.75
N GLU A 75 3.42 -3.81 -10.99
CA GLU A 75 2.60 -3.20 -12.04
C GLU A 75 2.40 -1.71 -11.78
N ILE A 76 2.05 -1.36 -10.56
CA ILE A 76 1.80 0.04 -10.20
C ILE A 76 3.09 0.85 -10.29
N LYS A 77 4.22 0.30 -9.87
CA LYS A 77 5.50 1.00 -9.94
C LYS A 77 5.93 1.31 -11.37
N CYS A 78 5.43 0.54 -12.35
CA CYS A 78 5.70 0.80 -13.76
C CYS A 78 4.84 1.91 -14.36
N LEU A 79 3.80 2.34 -13.65
CA LEU A 79 2.92 3.39 -14.13
C LEU A 79 3.58 4.75 -13.95
N SER A 80 3.25 5.69 -14.85
CA SER A 80 3.66 7.08 -14.68
C SER A 80 2.90 7.69 -13.49
N ARG A 81 3.38 8.83 -12.99
CA ARG A 81 2.69 9.54 -11.92
C ARG A 81 1.23 9.85 -12.31
N LYS A 82 1.03 10.30 -13.55
CA LYS A 82 -0.30 10.62 -14.04
C LYS A 82 -1.22 9.42 -14.01
N GLU A 83 -0.69 8.25 -14.41
CA GLU A 83 -1.45 7.01 -14.41
C GLU A 83 -1.78 6.55 -12.98
N LYS A 84 -0.81 6.69 -12.05
CA LYS A 84 -1.04 6.33 -10.65
C LYS A 84 -2.15 7.18 -10.04
N LEU A 85 -2.22 8.45 -10.39
CA LEU A 85 -3.24 9.35 -9.85
C LEU A 85 -4.64 9.06 -10.39
N LYS A 86 -4.76 8.23 -11.41
CA LYS A 86 -6.04 7.83 -11.97
C LYS A 86 -6.57 6.50 -11.40
N LEU A 87 -5.82 5.84 -10.54
CA LEU A 87 -6.25 4.55 -9.96
C LEU A 87 -7.47 4.66 -9.03
#